data_fec5639d3e0dc945c7a192fa3124c60a
#
_entry.id   fec5639d3e0dc945c7a192fa3124c60a
#
_cell.length_a   1.000
_cell.length_b   1.000
_cell.length_c   1.000
_cell.angle_alpha   90.00
_cell.angle_beta   90.00
_cell.angle_gamma   90.00
#
_symmetry.space_group_name_H-M   'P 1'
#
loop_
_entity.id
_entity.type
_entity.pdbx_description
1 polymer ?
#
loop_
_entity_poly.entity_id
_entity_poly.type
_entity_poly.pdbx_seq_one_letter_code
_entity_poly.pdbx_strand_id
1 'polypeptide(L)'
;MKRKTIIPLALVMSLLCLTVGCGQSKEVEADATESASSISLLNIKSEVATQMEALGKAYEAETGVKVNIITVQSGVDAQATLKGYYLSDQMPDIIACESSGFGNWEGLLVDMSDQDWASGTDAAYIDPTYGTLGFPYTTEAIGLAYNADILSKAGVDPASITGPDAMKKAFETIDAQKDKLGLKAVIGYCAEPENLGWSAGNHITGAYIDSGLSRTDTTYIDLMKNGGGIDDTRFSHFAEMIGLFNEYSDPDLLVDGTYDEQVANFAAGKYAFVTQGSWIGATLSASDDYAKAGSFQVGMIPYAFEDGMDTILTNAPNWWAVSKEGQVDAALAFLQWCSEDNGQKILVEQAGFASPFVDSKYVAADPFAPVISSYISSGKTSNWHWMEMAEGLGQNGFSFVYQKYAKGELDAAGFLKEFKKVASDWYSKL
;
A
#
# COMPACT_ATOMS: atom_id res chain seq x y z
N MET A 1 -19.53 25.70 -56.12
CA MET A 1 -20.12 24.92 -57.22
C MET A 1 -19.73 23.46 -57.09
N LYS A 2 -20.64 22.60 -57.22
CA LYS A 2 -20.83 21.17 -57.45
C LYS A 2 -21.32 20.38 -56.24
N ARG A 3 -22.65 20.18 -56.27
CA ARG A 3 -23.44 19.17 -55.56
C ARG A 3 -23.10 17.77 -56.07
N LYS A 4 -23.09 16.74 -55.20
CA LYS A 4 -23.34 15.33 -55.53
C LYS A 4 -24.17 14.70 -54.43
N THR A 5 -25.37 14.54 -54.68
CA THR A 5 -26.33 13.47 -54.95
C THR A 5 -26.30 12.32 -53.90
N ILE A 6 -27.40 12.28 -53.15
CA ILE A 6 -27.87 11.20 -52.28
C ILE A 6 -28.52 10.10 -53.09
N ILE A 7 -28.24 8.84 -52.83
CA ILE A 7 -28.98 7.67 -53.36
C ILE A 7 -29.53 6.91 -52.15
N PRO A 8 -30.83 6.68 -52.02
CA PRO A 8 -31.39 5.82 -51.00
C PRO A 8 -31.46 4.38 -51.46
N LEU A 9 -31.02 3.42 -50.64
CA LEU A 9 -31.19 1.99 -50.89
C LEU A 9 -32.42 1.46 -50.15
N ALA A 10 -33.27 0.84 -50.92
CA ALA A 10 -34.61 0.41 -50.57
C ALA A 10 -34.64 -0.82 -49.67
N LEU A 11 -35.62 -0.81 -48.79
CA LEU A 11 -36.14 -1.85 -47.94
C LEU A 11 -36.75 -3.00 -48.76
N VAL A 12 -36.29 -4.24 -48.59
CA VAL A 12 -37.00 -5.44 -49.08
C VAL A 12 -37.59 -6.19 -47.88
N MET A 13 -38.88 -6.12 -47.78
CA MET A 13 -39.74 -6.78 -46.81
C MET A 13 -40.16 -8.13 -47.42
N SER A 14 -39.74 -9.23 -46.82
CA SER A 14 -40.25 -10.57 -47.21
C SER A 14 -41.17 -11.09 -46.10
N LEU A 15 -42.45 -11.10 -46.41
CA LEU A 15 -43.55 -11.71 -45.67
C LEU A 15 -43.52 -13.21 -45.97
N LEU A 16 -43.48 -14.08 -44.96
CA LEU A 16 -43.87 -15.46 -45.12
C LEU A 16 -44.79 -15.90 -43.98
N CYS A 17 -45.82 -16.61 -44.37
CA CYS A 17 -47.04 -16.90 -43.69
C CYS A 17 -46.95 -17.93 -42.53
N LEU A 18 -47.85 -17.73 -41.61
CA LEU A 18 -48.29 -18.60 -40.51
C LEU A 18 -48.63 -20.04 -40.93
N THR A 19 -48.15 -21.02 -40.13
CA THR A 19 -48.89 -22.26 -39.88
C THR A 19 -49.06 -22.46 -38.38
N VAL A 20 -50.32 -22.53 -37.99
CA VAL A 20 -50.73 -22.82 -36.62
C VAL A 20 -50.53 -24.30 -36.34
N GLY A 21 -49.76 -24.64 -35.31
CA GLY A 21 -49.63 -25.96 -34.75
C GLY A 21 -49.82 -25.89 -33.22
N CYS A 22 -50.95 -26.36 -32.73
CA CYS A 22 -51.19 -26.58 -31.27
C CYS A 22 -50.25 -27.65 -30.74
N GLY A 23 -49.51 -27.34 -29.68
CA GLY A 23 -48.71 -28.31 -28.94
C GLY A 23 -48.15 -27.75 -27.66
N GLN A 24 -48.75 -28.14 -26.55
CA GLN A 24 -48.29 -28.14 -25.16
C GLN A 24 -47.20 -27.11 -24.73
N SER A 25 -47.60 -26.20 -23.88
CA SER A 25 -46.78 -25.40 -23.00
C SER A 25 -45.89 -26.31 -22.13
N LYS A 26 -44.60 -26.38 -22.47
CA LYS A 26 -43.56 -26.63 -21.49
C LYS A 26 -43.22 -25.26 -20.90
N GLU A 27 -43.38 -25.15 -19.60
CA GLU A 27 -42.72 -24.09 -18.83
C GLU A 27 -41.22 -24.17 -19.15
N VAL A 28 -40.72 -23.16 -19.78
CA VAL A 28 -39.27 -22.89 -19.87
C VAL A 28 -38.90 -22.37 -18.51
N GLU A 29 -38.21 -23.20 -17.73
CA GLU A 29 -37.47 -22.76 -16.57
C GLU A 29 -36.66 -21.55 -17.01
N ALA A 30 -36.79 -20.46 -16.27
CA ALA A 30 -35.98 -19.27 -16.42
C ALA A 30 -34.57 -19.65 -16.09
N ASP A 31 -33.82 -19.72 -17.09
CA ASP A 31 -32.55 -19.23 -17.41
C ASP A 31 -31.49 -19.07 -16.34
N ALA A 32 -30.48 -19.92 -16.52
CA ALA A 32 -29.19 -19.73 -15.95
C ALA A 32 -28.67 -18.33 -16.33
N THR A 33 -28.45 -17.48 -15.34
CA THR A 33 -27.66 -16.29 -15.46
C THR A 33 -26.39 -16.62 -16.23
N GLU A 34 -26.17 -15.97 -17.38
CA GLU A 34 -24.92 -16.07 -18.14
C GLU A 34 -23.79 -15.71 -17.16
N SER A 35 -22.96 -16.70 -16.82
CA SER A 35 -21.76 -16.50 -16.01
C SER A 35 -20.89 -15.47 -16.73
N ALA A 36 -20.43 -14.44 -16.02
CA ALA A 36 -19.55 -13.43 -16.56
C ALA A 36 -18.33 -14.11 -17.19
N SER A 37 -17.99 -13.73 -18.43
CA SER A 37 -16.83 -14.28 -19.14
C SER A 37 -15.52 -13.64 -18.69
N SER A 38 -15.57 -12.46 -18.09
CA SER A 38 -14.40 -11.74 -17.55
C SER A 38 -14.77 -10.71 -16.51
N ILE A 39 -13.82 -10.46 -15.61
CA ILE A 39 -13.83 -9.35 -14.66
C ILE A 39 -12.53 -8.55 -14.79
N SER A 40 -12.51 -7.34 -14.22
CA SER A 40 -11.33 -6.46 -14.17
C SER A 40 -10.96 -6.12 -12.73
N LEU A 41 -9.65 -6.10 -12.43
CA LEU A 41 -9.10 -5.71 -11.14
C LEU A 41 -8.05 -4.61 -11.33
N LEU A 42 -8.25 -3.46 -10.69
CA LEU A 42 -7.23 -2.43 -10.62
C LEU A 42 -6.28 -2.75 -9.48
N ASN A 43 -5.02 -3.05 -9.83
CA ASN A 43 -3.92 -3.33 -8.92
C ASN A 43 -3.03 -2.10 -8.76
N ILE A 44 -2.71 -1.72 -7.52
CA ILE A 44 -1.80 -0.61 -7.21
C ILE A 44 -0.43 -1.10 -6.70
N LYS A 45 -0.23 -2.41 -6.61
CA LYS A 45 1.03 -3.04 -6.24
C LYS A 45 1.84 -3.35 -7.49
N SER A 46 2.54 -2.34 -8.04
CA SER A 46 3.32 -2.47 -9.26
C SER A 46 4.50 -3.44 -9.12
N GLU A 47 5.05 -3.57 -7.91
CA GLU A 47 6.15 -4.47 -7.57
C GLU A 47 5.82 -5.96 -7.73
N VAL A 48 4.53 -6.31 -7.72
CA VAL A 48 4.04 -7.69 -7.88
C VAL A 48 3.10 -7.86 -9.09
N ALA A 49 3.18 -6.95 -10.07
CA ALA A 49 2.31 -6.97 -11.26
C ALA A 49 2.29 -8.34 -11.96
N THR A 50 3.46 -8.97 -12.13
CA THR A 50 3.58 -10.30 -12.75
C THR A 50 2.86 -11.38 -11.95
N GLN A 51 2.91 -11.32 -10.63
CA GLN A 51 2.25 -12.27 -9.73
C GLN A 51 0.74 -12.06 -9.73
N MET A 52 0.27 -10.81 -9.84
CA MET A 52 -1.16 -10.51 -10.01
C MET A 52 -1.69 -11.06 -11.33
N GLU A 53 -0.93 -10.94 -12.44
CA GLU A 53 -1.30 -11.60 -13.69
C GLU A 53 -1.34 -13.14 -13.56
N ALA A 54 -0.40 -13.74 -12.81
CA ALA A 54 -0.40 -15.17 -12.54
C ALA A 54 -1.62 -15.59 -11.72
N LEU A 55 -2.03 -14.78 -10.73
CA LEU A 55 -3.25 -14.98 -9.94
C LEU A 55 -4.50 -15.03 -10.85
N GLY A 56 -4.64 -14.04 -11.75
CA GLY A 56 -5.73 -14.00 -12.72
C GLY A 56 -5.76 -15.20 -13.66
N LYS A 57 -4.59 -15.61 -14.18
CA LYS A 57 -4.47 -16.81 -15.05
C LYS A 57 -4.82 -18.11 -14.33
N ALA A 58 -4.44 -18.23 -13.05
CA ALA A 58 -4.77 -19.41 -12.26
C ALA A 58 -6.29 -19.52 -12.02
N TYR A 59 -6.93 -18.40 -11.70
CA TYR A 59 -8.40 -18.35 -11.56
C TYR A 59 -9.11 -18.69 -12.87
N GLU A 60 -8.67 -18.11 -13.99
CA GLU A 60 -9.22 -18.40 -15.33
C GLU A 60 -9.08 -19.89 -15.68
N ALA A 61 -7.93 -20.50 -15.38
CA ALA A 61 -7.68 -21.92 -15.66
C ALA A 61 -8.61 -22.85 -14.85
N GLU A 62 -9.01 -22.45 -13.66
CA GLU A 62 -9.87 -23.23 -12.76
C GLU A 62 -11.36 -23.02 -13.04
N THR A 63 -11.76 -21.77 -13.31
CA THR A 63 -13.18 -21.38 -13.39
C THR A 63 -13.66 -21.04 -14.80
N GLY A 64 -12.77 -20.77 -15.73
CA GLY A 64 -13.07 -20.25 -17.07
C GLY A 64 -13.35 -18.74 -17.09
N VAL A 65 -13.35 -18.04 -15.95
CA VAL A 65 -13.58 -16.59 -15.87
C VAL A 65 -12.24 -15.87 -15.95
N LYS A 66 -12.07 -15.01 -16.96
CA LYS A 66 -10.85 -14.23 -17.14
C LYS A 66 -10.79 -13.06 -16.15
N VAL A 67 -9.63 -12.84 -15.52
CA VAL A 67 -9.35 -11.64 -14.71
C VAL A 67 -8.39 -10.73 -15.44
N ASN A 68 -8.85 -9.55 -15.83
CA ASN A 68 -8.04 -8.53 -16.47
C ASN A 68 -7.38 -7.65 -15.40
N ILE A 69 -6.09 -7.79 -15.20
CA ILE A 69 -5.33 -7.00 -14.23
C ILE A 69 -4.90 -5.67 -14.85
N ILE A 70 -5.28 -4.56 -14.21
CA ILE A 70 -4.92 -3.19 -14.61
C ILE A 70 -3.95 -2.67 -13.55
N THR A 71 -2.65 -2.67 -13.82
CA THR A 71 -1.66 -2.21 -12.86
C THR A 71 -1.37 -0.73 -13.02
N VAL A 72 -1.57 0.03 -11.94
CA VAL A 72 -1.14 1.43 -11.80
C VAL A 72 0.33 1.45 -11.45
N GLN A 73 1.12 2.25 -12.14
CA GLN A 73 2.56 2.36 -11.90
C GLN A 73 2.85 3.13 -10.61
N SER A 74 3.99 2.84 -9.97
CA SER A 74 4.46 3.58 -8.79
C SER A 74 4.54 5.09 -9.08
N GLY A 75 4.10 5.91 -8.14
CA GLY A 75 4.06 7.36 -8.27
C GLY A 75 2.81 7.93 -8.98
N VAL A 76 1.99 7.07 -9.60
CA VAL A 76 0.71 7.52 -10.18
C VAL A 76 -0.39 7.50 -9.12
N ASP A 77 -1.15 8.59 -9.02
CA ASP A 77 -2.30 8.68 -8.11
C ASP A 77 -3.41 7.71 -8.54
N ALA A 78 -3.59 6.65 -7.75
CA ALA A 78 -4.58 5.61 -8.01
C ALA A 78 -6.02 6.12 -7.88
N GLN A 79 -6.29 7.03 -6.92
CA GLN A 79 -7.63 7.60 -6.75
C GLN A 79 -8.00 8.53 -7.90
N ALA A 80 -7.07 9.34 -8.38
CA ALA A 80 -7.28 10.16 -9.58
C ALA A 80 -7.52 9.28 -10.82
N THR A 81 -6.80 8.16 -10.95
CA THR A 81 -6.99 7.17 -12.02
C THR A 81 -8.38 6.55 -11.95
N LEU A 82 -8.83 6.10 -10.77
CA LEU A 82 -10.17 5.55 -10.55
C LEU A 82 -11.28 6.57 -10.85
N LYS A 83 -11.12 7.83 -10.41
CA LYS A 83 -12.05 8.92 -10.76
C LYS A 83 -12.15 9.10 -12.28
N GLY A 84 -11.05 8.95 -13.01
CA GLY A 84 -11.03 8.98 -14.48
C GLY A 84 -11.82 7.83 -15.11
N TYR A 85 -11.67 6.61 -14.61
CA TYR A 85 -12.45 5.45 -15.05
C TYR A 85 -13.95 5.64 -14.75
N TYR A 86 -14.30 6.10 -13.56
CA TYR A 86 -15.68 6.36 -13.17
C TYR A 86 -16.35 7.40 -14.10
N LEU A 87 -15.68 8.51 -14.37
CA LEU A 87 -16.20 9.58 -15.24
C LEU A 87 -16.35 9.15 -16.71
N SER A 88 -15.71 8.05 -17.12
CA SER A 88 -15.81 7.50 -18.48
C SER A 88 -16.70 6.24 -18.57
N ASP A 89 -17.46 5.92 -17.53
CA ASP A 89 -18.29 4.71 -17.43
C ASP A 89 -17.49 3.41 -17.67
N GLN A 90 -16.24 3.37 -17.17
CA GLN A 90 -15.31 2.25 -17.34
C GLN A 90 -14.73 1.77 -16.00
N MET A 91 -15.50 1.91 -14.92
CA MET A 91 -15.04 1.50 -13.59
C MET A 91 -14.67 0.01 -13.58
N PRO A 92 -13.49 -0.36 -13.07
CA PRO A 92 -13.14 -1.77 -12.87
C PRO A 92 -14.13 -2.46 -11.92
N ASP A 93 -14.34 -3.77 -12.12
CA ASP A 93 -15.22 -4.58 -11.26
C ASP A 93 -14.69 -4.65 -9.82
N ILE A 94 -13.36 -4.74 -9.69
CA ILE A 94 -12.65 -4.73 -8.41
C ILE A 94 -11.65 -3.58 -8.42
N ILE A 95 -11.69 -2.74 -7.39
CA ILE A 95 -10.78 -1.61 -7.22
C ILE A 95 -9.89 -1.82 -5.99
N ALA A 96 -8.64 -1.39 -6.09
CA ALA A 96 -7.79 -1.26 -4.91
C ALA A 96 -8.02 0.12 -4.27
N CYS A 97 -8.29 0.14 -2.97
CA CYS A 97 -8.62 1.34 -2.23
C CYS A 97 -7.88 1.40 -0.90
N GLU A 98 -7.22 2.51 -0.61
CA GLU A 98 -6.74 2.82 0.72
C GLU A 98 -7.89 3.34 1.59
N SER A 99 -7.72 3.31 2.92
CA SER A 99 -8.76 3.72 3.87
C SER A 99 -9.34 5.12 3.57
N SER A 100 -8.47 6.10 3.35
CA SER A 100 -8.88 7.48 3.04
C SER A 100 -9.63 7.63 1.71
N GLY A 101 -9.45 6.69 0.80
CA GLY A 101 -10.08 6.69 -0.52
C GLY A 101 -11.52 6.16 -0.53
N PHE A 102 -11.94 5.36 0.48
CA PHE A 102 -13.29 4.77 0.49
C PHE A 102 -14.40 5.81 0.47
N GLY A 103 -14.20 6.96 1.10
CA GLY A 103 -15.15 8.06 1.08
C GLY A 103 -15.52 8.59 -0.32
N ASN A 104 -14.63 8.45 -1.30
CA ASN A 104 -14.92 8.82 -2.70
C ASN A 104 -15.97 7.90 -3.37
N TRP A 105 -16.18 6.71 -2.81
CA TRP A 105 -16.99 5.63 -3.41
C TRP A 105 -18.22 5.28 -2.54
N GLU A 106 -18.63 6.17 -1.65
CA GLU A 106 -19.79 5.96 -0.78
C GLU A 106 -21.04 5.57 -1.57
N GLY A 107 -21.66 4.45 -1.15
CA GLY A 107 -22.84 3.90 -1.79
C GLY A 107 -22.62 3.18 -3.12
N LEU A 108 -21.41 3.25 -3.71
CA LEU A 108 -21.05 2.61 -4.99
C LEU A 108 -20.36 1.24 -4.83
N LEU A 109 -19.97 0.88 -3.62
CA LEU A 109 -19.30 -0.39 -3.32
C LEU A 109 -20.26 -1.41 -2.70
N VAL A 110 -19.99 -2.69 -2.95
CA VAL A 110 -20.77 -3.81 -2.44
C VAL A 110 -20.43 -4.06 -0.98
N ASP A 111 -21.45 -4.25 -0.14
CA ASP A 111 -21.26 -4.79 1.22
C ASP A 111 -20.97 -6.29 1.14
N MET A 112 -19.82 -6.68 1.65
CA MET A 112 -19.30 -8.04 1.65
C MET A 112 -19.40 -8.72 3.04
N SER A 113 -20.20 -8.18 3.95
CA SER A 113 -20.33 -8.69 5.32
C SER A 113 -20.80 -10.14 5.40
N ASP A 114 -21.59 -10.58 4.41
CA ASP A 114 -22.14 -11.94 4.33
C ASP A 114 -21.21 -12.93 3.58
N GLN A 115 -20.02 -12.50 3.17
CA GLN A 115 -19.07 -13.38 2.50
C GLN A 115 -18.34 -14.29 3.51
N ASP A 116 -18.11 -15.55 3.15
CA ASP A 116 -17.49 -16.54 4.05
C ASP A 116 -16.09 -16.12 4.51
N TRP A 117 -15.31 -15.48 3.64
CA TRP A 117 -13.96 -14.99 3.96
C TRP A 117 -13.95 -13.94 5.08
N ALA A 118 -15.04 -13.16 5.24
CA ALA A 118 -15.07 -12.04 6.19
C ALA A 118 -14.89 -12.49 7.65
N SER A 119 -15.29 -13.71 7.97
CA SER A 119 -15.10 -14.30 9.31
C SER A 119 -13.67 -14.81 9.58
N GLY A 120 -12.85 -14.93 8.55
CA GLY A 120 -11.48 -15.46 8.63
C GLY A 120 -10.38 -14.41 8.85
N THR A 121 -10.75 -13.15 9.05
CA THR A 121 -9.79 -12.05 9.16
C THR A 121 -10.32 -10.89 9.99
N ASP A 122 -9.43 -10.25 10.77
CA ASP A 122 -9.70 -8.99 11.46
C ASP A 122 -9.19 -7.76 10.67
N ALA A 123 -8.68 -7.97 9.46
CA ALA A 123 -8.06 -6.94 8.64
C ALA A 123 -8.99 -6.38 7.55
N ALA A 124 -10.27 -6.80 7.50
CA ALA A 124 -11.25 -6.26 6.55
C ALA A 124 -11.48 -4.75 6.78
N TYR A 125 -11.71 -4.00 5.71
CA TYR A 125 -12.16 -2.62 5.87
C TYR A 125 -13.66 -2.60 6.12
N ILE A 126 -14.05 -2.07 7.27
CA ILE A 126 -15.45 -1.99 7.73
C ILE A 126 -15.84 -0.52 7.80
N ASP A 127 -16.83 -0.15 7.00
CA ASP A 127 -17.49 1.16 7.08
C ASP A 127 -18.68 1.08 8.05
N PRO A 128 -18.83 2.01 9.00
CA PRO A 128 -19.91 1.95 9.99
C PRO A 128 -21.31 2.11 9.39
N THR A 129 -21.42 2.67 8.18
CA THR A 129 -22.70 2.91 7.48
C THR A 129 -22.99 1.85 6.41
N TYR A 130 -21.93 1.42 5.69
CA TYR A 130 -22.07 0.62 4.47
C TYR A 130 -21.60 -0.83 4.64
N GLY A 131 -21.13 -1.24 5.81
CA GLY A 131 -20.70 -2.61 6.11
C GLY A 131 -19.27 -2.92 5.70
N THR A 132 -18.98 -4.18 5.38
CA THR A 132 -17.64 -4.63 4.99
C THR A 132 -17.39 -4.31 3.52
N LEU A 133 -16.61 -3.29 3.24
CA LEU A 133 -16.34 -2.80 1.89
C LEU A 133 -15.01 -3.26 1.31
N GLY A 134 -14.07 -3.73 2.13
CA GLY A 134 -12.72 -4.04 1.66
C GLY A 134 -12.23 -5.43 2.02
N PHE A 135 -11.86 -6.20 0.99
CA PHE A 135 -11.20 -7.49 1.10
C PHE A 135 -9.70 -7.26 1.33
N PRO A 136 -9.12 -7.70 2.47
CA PRO A 136 -7.68 -7.59 2.71
C PRO A 136 -6.96 -8.71 1.95
N TYR A 137 -5.90 -8.39 1.24
CA TYR A 137 -5.12 -9.40 0.51
C TYR A 137 -3.67 -9.53 0.98
N THR A 138 -3.21 -8.59 1.82
CA THR A 138 -1.89 -8.63 2.45
C THR A 138 -1.87 -7.82 3.74
N THR A 139 -0.93 -8.13 4.63
CA THR A 139 -0.51 -7.29 5.76
C THR A 139 0.90 -6.82 5.51
N GLU A 140 1.16 -5.54 5.76
CA GLU A 140 2.49 -4.95 5.63
C GLU A 140 2.95 -4.30 6.93
N ALA A 141 4.26 -4.04 7.01
CA ALA A 141 4.86 -3.38 8.15
C ALA A 141 5.68 -2.16 7.76
N ILE A 142 5.61 -1.13 8.58
CA ILE A 142 6.43 0.08 8.51
C ILE A 142 7.30 0.14 9.76
N GLY A 143 8.57 0.37 9.54
CA GLY A 143 9.60 0.60 10.54
C GLY A 143 10.90 0.94 9.83
N LEU A 144 11.97 1.13 10.58
CA LEU A 144 13.28 1.37 9.99
C LEU A 144 13.91 0.03 9.60
N ALA A 145 13.82 -0.30 8.30
CA ALA A 145 14.39 -1.53 7.76
C ALA A 145 15.93 -1.45 7.75
N TYR A 146 16.61 -2.56 7.99
CA TYR A 146 18.06 -2.61 8.08
C TYR A 146 18.69 -3.85 7.43
N ASN A 147 19.96 -3.72 7.04
CA ASN A 147 20.84 -4.78 6.61
C ASN A 147 21.58 -5.34 7.82
N ALA A 148 21.21 -6.54 8.28
CA ALA A 148 21.77 -7.16 9.48
C ALA A 148 23.28 -7.46 9.37
N ASP A 149 23.77 -7.79 8.18
CA ASP A 149 25.19 -8.05 7.94
C ASP A 149 26.05 -6.79 8.12
N ILE A 150 25.54 -5.63 7.66
CA ILE A 150 26.23 -4.35 7.84
C ILE A 150 26.25 -3.96 9.31
N LEU A 151 25.11 -4.05 10.00
CA LEU A 151 25.03 -3.72 11.43
C LEU A 151 25.99 -4.62 12.23
N SER A 152 25.98 -5.92 11.97
CA SER A 152 26.89 -6.88 12.61
C SER A 152 28.38 -6.54 12.37
N LYS A 153 28.76 -6.21 11.12
CA LYS A 153 30.12 -5.81 10.76
C LYS A 153 30.54 -4.48 11.42
N ALA A 154 29.58 -3.57 11.62
CA ALA A 154 29.79 -2.32 12.32
C ALA A 154 29.84 -2.47 13.85
N GLY A 155 29.42 -3.62 14.40
CA GLY A 155 29.32 -3.86 15.83
C GLY A 155 28.10 -3.19 16.45
N VAL A 156 27.02 -2.98 15.68
CA VAL A 156 25.75 -2.40 16.11
C VAL A 156 24.74 -3.54 16.32
N ASP A 157 24.19 -3.63 17.53
CA ASP A 157 23.07 -4.50 17.84
C ASP A 157 21.75 -3.76 17.59
N PRO A 158 20.94 -4.15 16.58
CA PRO A 158 19.67 -3.49 16.30
C PRO A 158 18.69 -3.52 17.49
N ALA A 159 18.73 -4.56 18.32
CA ALA A 159 17.87 -4.64 19.50
C ALA A 159 18.20 -3.58 20.58
N SER A 160 19.39 -2.97 20.52
CA SER A 160 19.77 -1.89 21.42
C SER A 160 19.24 -0.51 21.01
N ILE A 161 18.67 -0.37 19.79
CA ILE A 161 18.17 0.89 19.26
C ILE A 161 16.72 1.09 19.74
N THR A 162 16.55 1.52 20.97
CA THR A 162 15.26 1.64 21.66
C THR A 162 14.90 3.09 22.03
N GLY A 163 15.59 4.06 21.46
CA GLY A 163 15.39 5.49 21.71
C GLY A 163 16.33 6.35 20.88
N PRO A 164 16.18 7.68 20.94
CA PRO A 164 16.89 8.63 20.06
C PRO A 164 18.41 8.60 20.24
N ASP A 165 18.90 8.54 21.49
CA ASP A 165 20.35 8.51 21.75
C ASP A 165 21.01 7.24 21.22
N ALA A 166 20.33 6.09 21.36
CA ALA A 166 20.83 4.82 20.82
C ALA A 166 20.82 4.81 19.29
N MET A 167 19.80 5.39 18.66
CA MET A 167 19.72 5.53 17.20
C MET A 167 20.85 6.43 16.69
N LYS A 168 21.04 7.60 17.27
CA LYS A 168 22.13 8.51 16.93
C LYS A 168 23.49 7.84 17.05
N LYS A 169 23.75 7.16 18.17
CA LYS A 169 25.01 6.43 18.38
C LYS A 169 25.23 5.33 17.34
N ALA A 170 24.18 4.62 16.95
CA ALA A 170 24.26 3.59 15.90
C ALA A 170 24.65 4.22 14.55
N PHE A 171 24.03 5.35 14.18
CA PHE A 171 24.32 6.06 12.94
C PHE A 171 25.77 6.58 12.92
N GLU A 172 26.21 7.24 13.99
CA GLU A 172 27.60 7.70 14.14
C GLU A 172 28.61 6.56 14.05
N THR A 173 28.30 5.39 14.66
CA THR A 173 29.16 4.20 14.67
C THR A 173 29.29 3.61 13.26
N ILE A 174 28.22 3.61 12.47
CA ILE A 174 28.22 3.09 11.10
C ILE A 174 28.92 4.10 10.16
N ASP A 175 28.62 5.41 10.30
CA ASP A 175 29.22 6.44 9.46
C ASP A 175 30.75 6.49 9.61
N ALA A 176 31.24 6.38 10.84
CA ALA A 176 32.68 6.29 11.10
C ALA A 176 33.39 5.12 10.40
N GLN A 177 32.63 4.13 9.92
CA GLN A 177 33.12 2.94 9.21
C GLN A 177 32.61 2.85 7.77
N LYS A 178 31.90 3.91 7.27
CA LYS A 178 31.19 3.92 6.00
C LYS A 178 32.04 3.44 4.82
N ASP A 179 33.24 3.98 4.66
CA ASP A 179 34.16 3.61 3.58
C ASP A 179 34.61 2.15 3.68
N LYS A 180 34.93 1.67 4.89
CA LYS A 180 35.33 0.28 5.15
C LYS A 180 34.20 -0.71 4.86
N LEU A 181 32.95 -0.31 5.12
CA LEU A 181 31.76 -1.10 4.87
C LEU A 181 31.29 -1.01 3.42
N GLY A 182 31.83 -0.09 2.62
CA GLY A 182 31.48 0.11 1.22
C GLY A 182 30.14 0.78 1.00
N LEU A 183 29.68 1.56 1.99
CA LEU A 183 28.40 2.27 1.97
C LEU A 183 28.49 3.58 1.20
N LYS A 184 27.39 3.97 0.57
CA LYS A 184 27.16 5.34 0.09
C LYS A 184 26.74 6.25 1.24
N ALA A 185 25.82 5.75 2.09
CA ALA A 185 25.29 6.47 3.24
C ALA A 185 24.88 5.47 4.34
N VAL A 186 24.62 5.98 5.55
CA VAL A 186 24.09 5.17 6.64
C VAL A 186 22.66 4.77 6.36
N ILE A 187 21.85 5.69 5.82
CA ILE A 187 20.43 5.47 5.56
C ILE A 187 20.08 5.89 4.12
N GLY A 188 19.26 5.10 3.47
CA GLY A 188 18.54 5.49 2.26
C GLY A 188 17.21 6.11 2.65
N TYR A 189 17.20 7.43 2.90
CA TYR A 189 16.00 8.22 3.12
C TYR A 189 15.82 9.21 1.96
N CYS A 190 14.59 9.33 1.45
CA CYS A 190 14.24 10.23 0.37
C CYS A 190 13.03 11.07 0.74
N ALA A 191 13.13 12.38 0.57
CA ALA A 191 12.10 13.37 0.81
C ALA A 191 11.59 14.03 -0.49
N GLU A 192 11.73 13.35 -1.64
CA GLU A 192 11.18 13.79 -2.92
C GLU A 192 9.64 13.75 -2.86
N PRO A 193 8.93 14.88 -3.10
CA PRO A 193 7.51 14.96 -2.79
C PRO A 193 6.57 14.55 -3.92
N GLU A 194 6.99 14.59 -5.19
CA GLU A 194 6.07 14.43 -6.33
C GLU A 194 5.79 12.97 -6.63
N ASN A 195 6.82 12.13 -6.64
CA ASN A 195 6.71 10.70 -6.96
C ASN A 195 6.83 9.80 -5.72
N LEU A 196 7.48 10.29 -4.66
CA LEU A 196 7.72 9.54 -3.42
C LEU A 196 7.07 10.20 -2.19
N GLY A 197 6.18 11.16 -2.42
CA GLY A 197 5.49 11.90 -1.35
C GLY A 197 4.72 11.02 -0.39
N TRP A 198 4.20 9.88 -0.85
CA TRP A 198 3.56 8.88 -0.02
C TRP A 198 4.50 8.28 1.04
N SER A 199 5.78 8.13 0.74
CA SER A 199 6.74 7.52 1.67
C SER A 199 6.98 8.42 2.90
N ALA A 200 7.43 9.65 2.71
CA ALA A 200 7.63 10.56 3.82
C ALA A 200 6.30 11.12 4.37
N GLY A 201 5.42 11.56 3.49
CA GLY A 201 4.17 12.23 3.84
C GLY A 201 3.16 11.34 4.55
N ASN A 202 2.98 10.10 4.12
CA ASN A 202 2.07 9.16 4.76
C ASN A 202 2.80 8.29 5.79
N HIS A 203 3.77 7.47 5.34
CA HIS A 203 4.32 6.38 6.16
C HIS A 203 5.22 6.89 7.29
N ILE A 204 6.13 7.83 7.03
CA ILE A 204 6.96 8.39 8.09
C ILE A 204 6.13 9.29 9.02
N THR A 205 5.16 10.03 8.50
CA THR A 205 4.18 10.74 9.35
C THR A 205 3.36 9.76 10.20
N GLY A 206 3.07 8.55 9.68
CA GLY A 206 2.46 7.47 10.45
C GLY A 206 3.27 7.09 11.68
N ALA A 207 4.61 7.14 11.61
CA ALA A 207 5.44 6.93 12.79
C ALA A 207 5.20 8.00 13.86
N TYR A 208 5.06 9.29 13.50
CA TYR A 208 4.65 10.33 14.46
C TYR A 208 3.30 10.01 15.11
N ILE A 209 2.34 9.52 14.32
CA ILE A 209 0.99 9.23 14.80
C ILE A 209 0.99 8.01 15.73
N ASP A 210 1.66 6.91 15.36
CA ASP A 210 1.40 5.58 15.93
C ASP A 210 2.57 4.94 16.67
N SER A 211 3.85 5.31 16.44
CA SER A 211 4.98 4.60 17.05
C SER A 211 4.92 4.60 18.57
N GLY A 212 5.11 3.43 19.18
CA GLY A 212 5.07 3.23 20.62
C GLY A 212 3.66 3.16 21.23
N LEU A 213 2.59 3.27 20.41
CA LEU A 213 1.22 3.22 20.88
C LEU A 213 0.60 1.85 20.69
N SER A 214 -0.43 1.54 21.48
CA SER A 214 -1.27 0.36 21.21
C SER A 214 -2.06 0.54 19.92
N ARG A 215 -2.45 -0.57 19.29
CA ARG A 215 -3.20 -0.56 18.02
C ARG A 215 -4.54 0.18 18.07
N THR A 216 -5.09 0.39 19.25
CA THR A 216 -6.38 1.07 19.46
C THR A 216 -6.24 2.49 20.00
N ASP A 217 -5.02 2.99 20.16
CA ASP A 217 -4.77 4.35 20.66
C ASP A 217 -4.79 5.34 19.49
N THR A 218 -5.81 6.17 19.43
CA THR A 218 -6.06 7.17 18.39
C THR A 218 -5.66 8.59 18.77
N THR A 219 -4.91 8.75 19.90
CA THR A 219 -4.61 10.07 20.48
C THR A 219 -4.15 11.10 19.47
N TYR A 220 -3.14 10.79 18.65
CA TYR A 220 -2.55 11.76 17.74
C TYR A 220 -3.28 11.90 16.41
N ILE A 221 -3.91 10.84 15.92
CA ILE A 221 -4.76 10.97 14.73
C ILE A 221 -6.03 11.75 15.03
N ASP A 222 -6.66 11.55 16.19
CA ASP A 222 -7.84 12.32 16.62
C ASP A 222 -7.50 13.79 16.81
N LEU A 223 -6.32 14.08 17.40
CA LEU A 223 -5.81 15.44 17.52
C LEU A 223 -5.65 16.09 16.12
N MET A 224 -5.10 15.36 15.16
CA MET A 224 -4.92 15.85 13.79
C MET A 224 -6.26 16.04 13.06
N LYS A 225 -7.18 15.08 13.17
CA LYS A 225 -8.54 15.19 12.59
C LYS A 225 -9.32 16.35 13.16
N ASN A 226 -9.04 16.75 14.38
CA ASN A 226 -9.66 17.92 15.04
C ASN A 226 -8.94 19.21 14.64
N GLY A 227 -9.14 19.65 13.40
CA GLY A 227 -8.62 20.93 12.90
C GLY A 227 -7.12 21.01 12.63
N GLY A 228 -6.46 19.86 12.39
CA GLY A 228 -5.03 19.80 12.07
C GLY A 228 -4.12 19.95 13.29
N GLY A 229 -4.58 19.55 14.48
CA GLY A 229 -3.79 19.61 15.71
C GLY A 229 -2.56 18.70 15.66
N ILE A 230 -1.42 19.19 16.16
CA ILE A 230 -0.15 18.47 16.26
C ILE A 230 0.38 18.69 17.68
N ASP A 231 0.80 17.61 18.35
CA ASP A 231 1.45 17.70 19.66
C ASP A 231 2.89 18.21 19.51
N ASP A 232 3.21 19.32 20.17
CA ASP A 232 4.48 20.01 20.02
C ASP A 232 5.66 19.21 20.56
N THR A 233 5.47 18.55 21.70
CA THR A 233 6.55 17.81 22.37
C THR A 233 6.90 16.56 21.57
N ARG A 234 5.91 15.74 21.26
CA ARG A 234 6.11 14.52 20.46
C ARG A 234 6.68 14.83 19.08
N PHE A 235 6.15 15.88 18.41
CA PHE A 235 6.65 16.25 17.10
C PHE A 235 8.07 16.80 17.15
N SER A 236 8.48 17.48 18.22
CA SER A 236 9.86 17.95 18.36
C SER A 236 10.85 16.79 18.40
N HIS A 237 10.57 15.73 19.16
CA HIS A 237 11.38 14.51 19.18
C HIS A 237 11.39 13.81 17.81
N PHE A 238 10.22 13.74 17.17
CA PHE A 238 10.12 13.21 15.81
C PHE A 238 10.94 14.04 14.80
N ALA A 239 10.90 15.37 14.86
CA ALA A 239 11.67 16.25 14.01
C ALA A 239 13.18 16.06 14.17
N GLU A 240 13.66 15.78 15.39
CA GLU A 240 15.07 15.46 15.65
C GLU A 240 15.48 14.16 14.94
N MET A 241 14.65 13.12 14.98
CA MET A 241 14.90 11.90 14.22
C MET A 241 14.95 12.15 12.70
N ILE A 242 14.03 12.95 12.15
CA ILE A 242 14.07 13.30 10.72
C ILE A 242 15.33 14.13 10.40
N GLY A 243 15.76 15.01 11.31
CA GLY A 243 17.04 15.72 11.19
C GLY A 243 18.24 14.77 11.11
N LEU A 244 18.24 13.71 11.93
CA LEU A 244 19.25 12.66 11.86
C LEU A 244 19.21 11.92 10.51
N PHE A 245 18.03 11.62 9.97
CA PHE A 245 17.90 10.99 8.66
C PHE A 245 18.42 11.91 7.54
N ASN A 246 18.12 13.21 7.59
CA ASN A 246 18.65 14.19 6.64
C ASN A 246 20.20 14.23 6.67
N GLU A 247 20.81 14.21 7.86
CA GLU A 247 22.26 14.29 8.05
C GLU A 247 23.01 13.08 7.49
N TYR A 248 22.44 11.86 7.68
CA TYR A 248 23.10 10.59 7.36
C TYR A 248 22.60 9.92 6.08
N SER A 249 21.73 10.58 5.32
CA SER A 249 21.23 10.07 4.05
C SER A 249 22.20 10.30 2.90
N ASP A 250 21.98 9.55 1.81
CA ASP A 250 22.66 9.75 0.54
C ASP A 250 22.24 11.11 -0.07
N PRO A 251 23.17 12.09 -0.24
CA PRO A 251 22.84 13.40 -0.78
C PRO A 251 22.23 13.35 -2.20
N ASP A 252 22.60 12.34 -3.00
CA ASP A 252 22.07 12.16 -4.36
C ASP A 252 20.62 11.67 -4.35
N LEU A 253 20.21 10.98 -3.26
CA LEU A 253 18.88 10.44 -3.09
C LEU A 253 17.94 11.40 -2.34
N LEU A 254 18.45 12.16 -1.38
CA LEU A 254 17.69 12.80 -0.31
C LEU A 254 16.51 13.67 -0.78
N VAL A 255 16.69 14.49 -1.82
CA VAL A 255 15.70 15.49 -2.22
C VAL A 255 15.10 15.30 -3.61
N ASP A 256 15.80 14.57 -4.48
CA ASP A 256 15.43 14.38 -5.89
C ASP A 256 15.52 12.90 -6.33
N GLY A 257 15.71 11.96 -5.38
CA GLY A 257 15.82 10.53 -5.66
C GLY A 257 14.48 9.89 -6.00
N THR A 258 14.57 8.62 -6.44
CA THR A 258 13.40 7.82 -6.79
C THR A 258 13.27 6.60 -5.86
N TYR A 259 12.07 6.01 -5.82
CA TYR A 259 11.82 4.72 -5.15
C TYR A 259 12.78 3.63 -5.65
N ASP A 260 12.92 3.51 -6.96
CA ASP A 260 13.74 2.47 -7.57
C ASP A 260 15.23 2.62 -7.19
N GLU A 261 15.76 3.85 -7.17
CA GLU A 261 17.14 4.13 -6.73
C GLU A 261 17.33 3.81 -5.26
N GLN A 262 16.37 4.19 -4.40
CA GLN A 262 16.42 3.90 -2.98
C GLN A 262 16.47 2.41 -2.71
N VAL A 263 15.57 1.62 -3.32
CA VAL A 263 15.47 0.18 -3.13
C VAL A 263 16.65 -0.55 -3.78
N ALA A 264 17.08 -0.15 -4.98
CA ALA A 264 18.22 -0.75 -5.67
C ALA A 264 19.53 -0.56 -4.89
N ASN A 265 19.78 0.64 -4.35
CA ASN A 265 20.97 0.88 -3.52
C ASN A 265 20.92 0.10 -2.20
N PHE A 266 19.75 -0.05 -1.57
CA PHE A 266 19.61 -0.90 -0.39
C PHE A 266 19.88 -2.38 -0.74
N ALA A 267 19.28 -2.87 -1.83
CA ALA A 267 19.51 -4.22 -2.34
C ALA A 267 21.01 -4.50 -2.61
N ALA A 268 21.72 -3.51 -3.18
CA ALA A 268 23.15 -3.59 -3.43
C ALA A 268 24.04 -3.45 -2.16
N GLY A 269 23.43 -3.35 -0.96
CA GLY A 269 24.15 -3.21 0.30
C GLY A 269 24.87 -1.85 0.44
N LYS A 270 24.32 -0.78 -0.16
CA LYS A 270 24.90 0.57 -0.11
C LYS A 270 24.40 1.41 1.05
N TYR A 271 23.36 0.96 1.73
CA TYR A 271 22.79 1.58 2.93
C TYR A 271 22.69 0.55 4.04
N ALA A 272 22.93 0.98 5.30
CA ALA A 272 22.70 0.15 6.48
C ALA A 272 21.20 0.12 6.83
N PHE A 273 20.52 1.24 6.64
CA PHE A 273 19.09 1.39 6.88
C PHE A 273 18.38 1.94 5.65
N VAL A 274 17.06 1.70 5.56
CA VAL A 274 16.19 2.30 4.54
C VAL A 274 14.81 2.60 5.12
N THR A 275 14.22 3.75 4.72
CA THR A 275 12.88 4.18 5.16
C THR A 275 11.78 3.64 4.27
N GLN A 276 11.83 2.34 3.97
CA GLN A 276 10.77 1.62 3.24
C GLN A 276 10.22 0.50 4.12
N GLY A 277 8.97 0.12 3.88
CA GLY A 277 8.35 -0.97 4.61
C GLY A 277 8.60 -2.34 4.01
N SER A 278 7.86 -3.34 4.50
CA SER A 278 8.04 -4.75 4.11
C SER A 278 7.75 -5.03 2.63
N TRP A 279 7.01 -4.18 1.94
CA TRP A 279 6.72 -4.34 0.49
C TRP A 279 7.97 -4.42 -0.39
N ILE A 280 9.12 -3.89 0.04
CA ILE A 280 10.37 -4.05 -0.73
C ILE A 280 10.91 -5.48 -0.72
N GLY A 281 10.41 -6.38 0.13
CA GLY A 281 10.87 -7.76 0.24
C GLY A 281 10.76 -8.54 -1.07
N ALA A 282 9.66 -8.38 -1.80
CA ALA A 282 9.49 -8.97 -3.13
C ALA A 282 10.53 -8.44 -4.14
N THR A 283 10.76 -7.11 -4.12
CA THR A 283 11.78 -6.47 -4.97
C THR A 283 13.19 -6.96 -4.63
N LEU A 284 13.53 -7.07 -3.34
CA LEU A 284 14.81 -7.62 -2.90
C LEU A 284 14.99 -9.06 -3.40
N SER A 285 13.98 -9.90 -3.21
CA SER A 285 14.04 -11.32 -3.59
C SER A 285 14.22 -11.52 -5.10
N ALA A 286 13.73 -10.59 -5.92
CA ALA A 286 13.88 -10.60 -7.37
C ALA A 286 15.16 -9.89 -7.87
N SER A 287 15.94 -9.24 -7.00
CA SER A 287 17.07 -8.39 -7.38
C SER A 287 18.36 -9.17 -7.55
N ASP A 288 18.98 -9.07 -8.72
CA ASP A 288 20.34 -9.58 -8.97
C ASP A 288 21.39 -8.89 -8.07
N ASP A 289 21.18 -7.64 -7.72
CA ASP A 289 22.12 -6.89 -6.89
C ASP A 289 22.02 -7.32 -5.43
N TYR A 290 20.84 -7.68 -4.95
CA TYR A 290 20.66 -8.30 -3.65
C TYR A 290 21.36 -9.68 -3.60
N ALA A 291 21.21 -10.49 -4.65
CA ALA A 291 21.92 -11.76 -4.76
C ALA A 291 23.43 -11.56 -4.78
N LYS A 292 23.97 -10.60 -5.55
CA LYS A 292 25.41 -10.25 -5.58
C LYS A 292 25.91 -9.72 -4.23
N ALA A 293 25.08 -9.00 -3.48
CA ALA A 293 25.38 -8.54 -2.13
C ALA A 293 25.35 -9.66 -1.06
N GLY A 294 25.03 -10.89 -1.46
CA GLY A 294 25.03 -12.08 -0.61
C GLY A 294 23.67 -12.42 -0.01
N SER A 295 22.58 -11.84 -0.51
CA SER A 295 21.22 -12.02 0.03
C SER A 295 21.19 -11.86 1.56
N PHE A 296 21.73 -10.74 2.02
CA PHE A 296 21.90 -10.45 3.45
C PHE A 296 20.58 -10.56 4.21
N GLN A 297 20.63 -10.89 5.48
CA GLN A 297 19.45 -10.90 6.33
C GLN A 297 18.96 -9.46 6.53
N VAL A 298 17.67 -9.25 6.26
CA VAL A 298 16.99 -7.98 6.60
C VAL A 298 16.35 -8.07 7.97
N GLY A 299 16.17 -6.92 8.59
CA GLY A 299 15.37 -6.76 9.80
C GLY A 299 14.65 -5.44 9.76
N MET A 300 13.83 -5.19 10.78
CA MET A 300 13.10 -3.95 10.97
C MET A 300 13.10 -3.60 12.45
N ILE A 301 13.32 -2.33 12.76
CA ILE A 301 13.22 -1.79 14.12
C ILE A 301 12.20 -0.65 14.15
N PRO A 302 11.66 -0.30 15.34
CA PRO A 302 10.82 0.87 15.51
C PRO A 302 11.48 2.17 15.04
N TYR A 303 10.68 3.13 14.61
CA TYR A 303 11.10 4.53 14.53
C TYR A 303 11.13 5.09 15.97
N ALA A 304 12.20 4.80 16.69
CA ALA A 304 12.34 5.07 18.13
C ALA A 304 12.81 6.53 18.40
N PHE A 305 11.94 7.51 18.13
CA PHE A 305 12.23 8.94 18.40
C PHE A 305 11.93 9.36 19.86
N GLU A 306 11.39 8.46 20.66
CA GLU A 306 11.27 8.59 22.12
C GLU A 306 11.73 7.28 22.78
N ASP A 307 12.16 7.36 24.03
CA ASP A 307 12.62 6.19 24.76
C ASP A 307 11.51 5.15 24.99
N GLY A 308 11.84 3.89 24.79
CA GLY A 308 10.93 2.77 25.03
C GLY A 308 9.96 2.48 23.87
N MET A 309 10.08 3.16 22.75
CA MET A 309 9.32 2.79 21.54
C MET A 309 9.80 1.43 21.01
N ASP A 310 8.97 0.43 21.09
CA ASP A 310 9.29 -0.96 20.76
C ASP A 310 8.31 -1.61 19.78
N THR A 311 7.45 -0.81 19.12
CA THR A 311 6.47 -1.27 18.15
C THR A 311 6.83 -0.90 16.72
N ILE A 312 6.61 -1.83 15.78
CA ILE A 312 6.51 -1.50 14.35
C ILE A 312 5.04 -1.28 13.97
N LEU A 313 4.78 -0.55 12.90
CA LEU A 313 3.42 -0.28 12.45
C LEU A 313 2.98 -1.38 11.47
N THR A 314 1.82 -2.00 11.70
CA THR A 314 1.31 -3.07 10.83
C THR A 314 -0.16 -2.87 10.50
N ASN A 315 -0.52 -3.02 9.23
CA ASN A 315 -1.92 -3.06 8.77
C ASN A 315 -1.99 -3.62 7.34
N ALA A 316 -3.22 -3.83 6.83
CA ALA A 316 -3.44 -3.94 5.39
C ALA A 316 -3.14 -2.58 4.74
N PRO A 317 -2.33 -2.53 3.68
CA PRO A 317 -1.96 -1.26 3.02
C PRO A 317 -3.11 -0.67 2.21
N ASN A 318 -3.92 -1.52 1.66
CA ASN A 318 -5.14 -1.23 0.92
C ASN A 318 -5.98 -2.51 0.79
N TRP A 319 -7.18 -2.35 0.30
CA TRP A 319 -8.17 -3.42 0.18
C TRP A 319 -8.69 -3.50 -1.25
N TRP A 320 -9.13 -4.66 -1.65
CA TRP A 320 -9.92 -4.84 -2.86
C TRP A 320 -11.39 -4.66 -2.52
N ALA A 321 -12.05 -3.74 -3.22
CA ALA A 321 -13.47 -3.43 -3.08
C ALA A 321 -14.21 -3.73 -4.38
N VAL A 322 -15.44 -4.24 -4.29
CA VAL A 322 -16.25 -4.61 -5.45
C VAL A 322 -17.17 -3.43 -5.82
N SER A 323 -17.09 -3.00 -7.09
CA SER A 323 -18.00 -1.97 -7.64
C SER A 323 -19.40 -2.55 -7.87
N LYS A 324 -20.45 -1.81 -7.45
CA LYS A 324 -21.85 -2.17 -7.75
C LYS A 324 -22.21 -2.10 -9.23
N GLU A 325 -21.45 -1.35 -10.03
CA GLU A 325 -21.66 -1.20 -11.46
C GLU A 325 -21.01 -2.32 -12.28
N GLY A 326 -20.19 -3.18 -11.65
CA GLY A 326 -19.44 -4.25 -12.29
C GLY A 326 -20.15 -5.60 -12.29
N GLN A 327 -19.37 -6.64 -12.60
CA GLN A 327 -19.78 -8.06 -12.56
C GLN A 327 -19.73 -8.58 -11.11
N VAL A 328 -20.67 -8.12 -10.27
CA VAL A 328 -20.64 -8.29 -8.82
C VAL A 328 -20.44 -9.75 -8.40
N ASP A 329 -21.29 -10.68 -8.88
CA ASP A 329 -21.23 -12.09 -8.46
C ASP A 329 -19.90 -12.74 -8.84
N ALA A 330 -19.36 -12.43 -10.01
CA ALA A 330 -18.08 -12.96 -10.47
C ALA A 330 -16.90 -12.35 -9.70
N ALA A 331 -16.97 -11.06 -9.36
CA ALA A 331 -15.98 -10.38 -8.53
C ALA A 331 -15.96 -10.94 -7.10
N LEU A 332 -17.11 -11.15 -6.48
CA LEU A 332 -17.24 -11.78 -5.16
C LEU A 332 -16.68 -13.21 -5.16
N ALA A 333 -17.00 -14.00 -6.19
CA ALA A 333 -16.49 -15.36 -6.33
C ALA A 333 -14.94 -15.37 -6.48
N PHE A 334 -14.37 -14.40 -7.19
CA PHE A 334 -12.91 -14.25 -7.29
C PHE A 334 -12.28 -13.91 -5.93
N LEU A 335 -12.85 -12.96 -5.17
CA LEU A 335 -12.34 -12.62 -3.85
C LEU A 335 -12.45 -13.80 -2.86
N GLN A 336 -13.57 -14.55 -2.90
CA GLN A 336 -13.70 -15.76 -2.11
C GLN A 336 -12.60 -16.77 -2.47
N TRP A 337 -12.36 -17.04 -3.76
CA TRP A 337 -11.29 -17.93 -4.22
C TRP A 337 -9.89 -17.41 -3.79
N CYS A 338 -9.66 -16.08 -3.78
CA CYS A 338 -8.42 -15.50 -3.28
C CYS A 338 -8.17 -15.77 -1.79
N SER A 339 -9.23 -15.93 -0.99
CA SER A 339 -9.11 -16.29 0.43
C SER A 339 -8.86 -17.80 0.65
N GLU A 340 -9.10 -18.62 -0.36
CA GLU A 340 -8.96 -20.08 -0.31
C GLU A 340 -7.55 -20.56 -0.68
N ASP A 341 -7.35 -21.85 -0.67
CA ASP A 341 -6.05 -22.53 -0.76
C ASP A 341 -5.22 -22.06 -1.98
N ASN A 342 -5.81 -22.12 -3.18
CA ASN A 342 -5.10 -21.80 -4.43
C ASN A 342 -4.75 -20.31 -4.55
N GLY A 343 -5.68 -19.42 -4.19
CA GLY A 343 -5.47 -17.98 -4.18
C GLY A 343 -4.43 -17.59 -3.14
N GLN A 344 -4.56 -18.09 -1.90
CA GLN A 344 -3.61 -17.83 -0.83
C GLN A 344 -2.20 -18.33 -1.17
N LYS A 345 -2.09 -19.49 -1.81
CA LYS A 345 -0.78 -20.00 -2.24
C LYS A 345 -0.06 -19.03 -3.18
N ILE A 346 -0.77 -18.45 -4.14
CA ILE A 346 -0.16 -17.50 -5.09
C ILE A 346 0.16 -16.18 -4.39
N LEU A 347 -0.78 -15.64 -3.62
CA LEU A 347 -0.59 -14.37 -2.92
C LEU A 347 0.56 -14.46 -1.91
N VAL A 348 0.68 -15.56 -1.18
CA VAL A 348 1.70 -15.71 -0.15
C VAL A 348 3.03 -16.21 -0.71
N GLU A 349 3.06 -17.33 -1.45
CA GLU A 349 4.32 -17.96 -1.86
C GLU A 349 4.93 -17.30 -3.11
N GLN A 350 4.12 -16.73 -4.01
CA GLN A 350 4.63 -16.12 -5.25
C GLN A 350 4.73 -14.60 -5.16
N ALA A 351 3.69 -13.92 -4.64
CA ALA A 351 3.73 -12.47 -4.47
C ALA A 351 4.45 -12.03 -3.19
N GLY A 352 4.74 -12.94 -2.26
CA GLY A 352 5.46 -12.64 -1.02
C GLY A 352 4.59 -11.94 0.03
N PHE A 353 3.28 -11.95 -0.11
CA PHE A 353 2.38 -11.27 0.80
C PHE A 353 2.25 -11.99 2.14
N ALA A 354 2.27 -11.26 3.24
CA ALA A 354 1.85 -11.80 4.52
C ALA A 354 0.33 -11.94 4.52
N SER A 355 -0.18 -13.17 4.66
CA SER A 355 -1.62 -13.40 4.66
C SER A 355 -2.33 -12.69 5.80
N PRO A 356 -3.44 -11.98 5.54
CA PRO A 356 -4.30 -11.42 6.56
C PRO A 356 -5.28 -12.42 7.16
N PHE A 357 -5.33 -13.67 6.65
CA PHE A 357 -6.26 -14.71 7.08
C PHE A 357 -5.62 -15.61 8.14
N VAL A 358 -6.34 -15.83 9.25
CA VAL A 358 -5.83 -16.57 10.43
C VAL A 358 -5.54 -18.04 10.13
N ASP A 359 -6.27 -18.66 9.20
CA ASP A 359 -6.13 -20.07 8.84
C ASP A 359 -5.18 -20.33 7.67
N SER A 360 -4.49 -19.29 7.18
CA SER A 360 -3.52 -19.46 6.10
C SER A 360 -2.34 -20.31 6.54
N LYS A 361 -2.14 -21.44 5.84
CA LYS A 361 -1.02 -22.38 6.10
C LYS A 361 0.27 -22.01 5.34
N TYR A 362 0.20 -21.02 4.47
CA TYR A 362 1.32 -20.60 3.64
C TYR A 362 2.18 -19.60 4.38
N VAL A 363 3.48 -19.68 4.15
CA VAL A 363 4.48 -18.76 4.71
C VAL A 363 5.10 -18.01 3.55
N ALA A 364 5.08 -16.69 3.62
CA ALA A 364 5.71 -15.86 2.61
C ALA A 364 7.23 -16.13 2.55
N ALA A 365 7.74 -16.30 1.33
CA ALA A 365 9.20 -16.35 1.09
C ALA A 365 9.83 -14.95 1.15
N ASP A 366 9.11 -13.99 1.71
CA ASP A 366 9.55 -12.61 1.88
C ASP A 366 10.58 -12.50 3.00
N PRO A 367 11.71 -11.80 2.79
CA PRO A 367 12.77 -11.68 3.80
C PRO A 367 12.32 -10.93 5.07
N PHE A 368 11.24 -10.13 5.04
CA PHE A 368 10.67 -9.48 6.22
C PHE A 368 9.65 -10.32 6.98
N ALA A 369 9.11 -11.39 6.39
CA ALA A 369 8.05 -12.19 7.00
C ALA A 369 8.42 -12.71 8.42
N PRO A 370 9.64 -13.21 8.71
CA PRO A 370 9.99 -13.63 10.06
C PRO A 370 9.99 -12.49 11.07
N VAL A 371 10.40 -11.28 10.64
CA VAL A 371 10.45 -10.09 11.49
C VAL A 371 9.04 -9.66 11.86
N ILE A 372 8.16 -9.52 10.86
CA ILE A 372 6.76 -9.14 11.05
C ILE A 372 6.06 -10.13 11.99
N SER A 373 6.21 -11.43 11.72
CA SER A 373 5.65 -12.49 12.57
C SER A 373 6.12 -12.40 14.03
N SER A 374 7.40 -12.07 14.25
CA SER A 374 7.95 -11.89 15.60
C SER A 374 7.32 -10.71 16.34
N TYR A 375 7.15 -9.56 15.66
CA TYR A 375 6.50 -8.38 16.25
C TYR A 375 5.02 -8.64 16.54
N ILE A 376 4.28 -9.23 15.60
CA ILE A 376 2.87 -9.59 15.80
C ILE A 376 2.71 -10.57 16.98
N SER A 377 3.49 -11.65 17.03
CA SER A 377 3.39 -12.67 18.07
C SER A 377 3.78 -12.16 19.46
N SER A 378 4.64 -11.14 19.53
CA SER A 378 5.02 -10.48 20.79
C SER A 378 4.07 -9.34 21.19
N GLY A 379 3.06 -9.02 20.40
CA GLY A 379 2.12 -7.90 20.62
C GLY A 379 2.77 -6.52 20.48
N LYS A 380 3.94 -6.44 19.82
CA LYS A 380 4.70 -5.20 19.62
C LYS A 380 4.39 -4.54 18.29
N THR A 381 3.12 -4.30 18.03
CA THR A 381 2.64 -3.63 16.82
C THR A 381 1.74 -2.46 17.14
N SER A 382 1.92 -1.36 16.42
CA SER A 382 1.00 -0.23 16.36
C SER A 382 0.18 -0.30 15.06
N ASN A 383 -0.85 0.53 14.96
CA ASN A 383 -1.72 0.59 13.78
C ASN A 383 -1.16 1.54 12.70
N TRP A 384 -1.91 1.72 11.61
CA TRP A 384 -1.67 2.68 10.54
C TRP A 384 -2.76 3.76 10.53
N HIS A 385 -2.94 4.49 11.65
CA HIS A 385 -3.97 5.54 11.70
C HIS A 385 -3.67 6.72 10.76
N TRP A 386 -2.47 6.81 10.16
CA TRP A 386 -2.21 7.77 9.09
C TRP A 386 -3.21 7.63 7.92
N MET A 387 -3.77 6.43 7.72
CA MET A 387 -4.82 6.18 6.72
C MET A 387 -6.13 6.93 7.00
N GLU A 388 -6.32 7.45 8.21
CA GLU A 388 -7.45 8.27 8.61
C GLU A 388 -7.19 9.77 8.44
N MET A 389 -6.00 10.17 8.02
CA MET A 389 -5.74 11.55 7.62
C MET A 389 -6.65 11.96 6.46
N ALA A 390 -6.94 13.26 6.37
CA ALA A 390 -7.62 13.80 5.21
C ALA A 390 -6.93 13.39 3.91
N GLU A 391 -7.71 13.00 2.89
CA GLU A 391 -7.19 12.53 1.60
C GLU A 391 -6.16 13.52 1.02
N GLY A 392 -5.02 13.00 0.63
CA GLY A 392 -3.93 13.76 0.03
C GLY A 392 -3.10 14.61 1.00
N LEU A 393 -3.48 14.76 2.27
CA LEU A 393 -2.73 15.60 3.22
C LEU A 393 -1.27 15.15 3.36
N GLY A 394 -1.03 13.86 3.52
CA GLY A 394 0.34 13.34 3.61
C GLY A 394 1.10 13.54 2.30
N GLN A 395 0.61 12.91 1.23
CA GLN A 395 1.29 12.87 -0.06
C GLN A 395 1.42 14.25 -0.73
N ASN A 396 0.38 15.08 -0.70
CA ASN A 396 0.33 16.35 -1.42
C ASN A 396 0.49 17.59 -0.51
N GLY A 397 0.64 17.37 0.80
CA GLY A 397 0.81 18.43 1.80
C GLY A 397 2.11 18.27 2.57
N PHE A 398 2.19 17.27 3.44
CA PHE A 398 3.34 17.08 4.33
C PHE A 398 4.64 16.75 3.59
N SER A 399 4.58 15.99 2.49
CA SER A 399 5.78 15.63 1.71
C SER A 399 6.63 16.84 1.31
N PHE A 400 5.99 17.93 0.91
CA PHE A 400 6.69 19.17 0.56
C PHE A 400 7.36 19.85 1.77
N VAL A 401 6.83 19.63 2.99
CA VAL A 401 7.45 20.14 4.22
C VAL A 401 8.69 19.33 4.57
N TYR A 402 8.63 17.99 4.39
CA TYR A 402 9.81 17.13 4.52
C TYR A 402 10.93 17.54 3.56
N GLN A 403 10.61 17.80 2.28
CA GLN A 403 11.63 18.23 1.32
C GLN A 403 12.26 19.57 1.69
N LYS A 404 11.49 20.54 2.16
CA LYS A 404 12.05 21.82 2.66
C LYS A 404 13.00 21.60 3.83
N TYR A 405 12.66 20.68 4.75
CA TYR A 405 13.52 20.35 5.88
C TYR A 405 14.80 19.64 5.41
N ALA A 406 14.68 18.70 4.48
CA ALA A 406 15.82 18.00 3.88
C ALA A 406 16.75 18.94 3.10
N LYS A 407 16.22 19.98 2.44
CA LYS A 407 17.00 21.03 1.77
C LYS A 407 17.67 22.02 2.73
N GLY A 408 17.39 21.95 4.04
CA GLY A 408 17.89 22.92 5.02
C GLY A 408 17.20 24.29 4.94
N GLU A 409 16.07 24.40 4.25
CA GLU A 409 15.24 25.61 4.20
C GLU A 409 14.50 25.84 5.52
N LEU A 410 14.31 24.78 6.31
CA LEU A 410 13.72 24.78 7.63
C LEU A 410 14.69 24.13 8.62
N ASP A 411 14.76 24.65 9.84
CA ASP A 411 15.26 23.94 11.01
C ASP A 411 14.14 23.09 11.65
N ALA A 412 14.42 22.35 12.70
CA ALA A 412 13.42 21.49 13.37
C ALA A 412 12.19 22.26 13.87
N ALA A 413 12.39 23.48 14.40
CA ALA A 413 11.29 24.34 14.85
C ALA A 413 10.47 24.88 13.66
N GLY A 414 11.12 25.22 12.55
CA GLY A 414 10.48 25.58 11.29
C GLY A 414 9.70 24.44 10.67
N PHE A 415 10.24 23.21 10.77
CA PHE A 415 9.57 21.99 10.32
C PHE A 415 8.25 21.78 11.07
N LEU A 416 8.25 21.78 12.41
CA LEU A 416 7.04 21.72 13.22
C LEU A 416 6.05 22.83 12.85
N LYS A 417 6.52 24.08 12.76
CA LYS A 417 5.65 25.22 12.47
C LYS A 417 4.95 25.08 11.11
N GLU A 418 5.72 24.72 10.07
CA GLU A 418 5.15 24.57 8.71
C GLU A 418 4.22 23.35 8.64
N PHE A 419 4.56 22.25 9.32
CA PHE A 419 3.74 21.05 9.40
C PHE A 419 2.37 21.36 10.02
N LYS A 420 2.34 22.05 11.17
CA LYS A 420 1.10 22.54 11.81
C LYS A 420 0.28 23.43 10.88
N LYS A 421 0.95 24.32 10.18
CA LYS A 421 0.28 25.23 9.23
C LYS A 421 -0.38 24.44 8.11
N VAL A 422 0.34 23.50 7.49
CA VAL A 422 -0.21 22.67 6.41
C VAL A 422 -1.39 21.83 6.90
N ALA A 423 -1.30 21.18 8.06
CA ALA A 423 -2.39 20.43 8.65
C ALA A 423 -3.63 21.31 8.88
N SER A 424 -3.46 22.44 9.56
CA SER A 424 -4.58 23.36 9.85
C SER A 424 -5.21 23.94 8.58
N ASP A 425 -4.40 24.36 7.60
CA ASP A 425 -4.87 24.88 6.32
C ASP A 425 -5.65 23.80 5.54
N TRP A 426 -5.27 22.53 5.65
CA TRP A 426 -5.92 21.41 4.97
C TRP A 426 -7.30 21.13 5.57
N TYR A 427 -7.35 20.90 6.89
CA TYR A 427 -8.61 20.61 7.59
C TYR A 427 -9.59 21.80 7.61
N SER A 428 -9.11 23.03 7.46
CA SER A 428 -9.98 24.19 7.36
C SER A 428 -10.78 24.27 6.05
N LYS A 429 -10.45 23.45 5.05
CA LYS A 429 -11.09 23.40 3.74
C LYS A 429 -12.09 22.26 3.57
N LEU A 430 -12.12 21.34 4.53
CA LEU A 430 -13.07 20.23 4.59
C LEU A 430 -14.36 20.65 5.26
#